data_177e1b1dab9dd5b532bf5fa0e7bf30db
#
_entry.id   177e1b1dab9dd5b532bf5fa0e7bf30db
#
_cell.length_a   1.000
_cell.length_b   1.000
_cell.length_c   1.000
_cell.angle_alpha   90.00
_cell.angle_beta   90.00
_cell.angle_gamma   90.00
#
_symmetry.space_group_name_H-M   'P 1'
#
loop_
_entity.id
_entity.type
_entity.pdbx_description
1 polymer ?
#
loop_
_entity_poly.entity_id
_entity_poly.type
_entity_poly.pdbx_seq_one_letter_code
_entity_poly.pdbx_strand_id
1 'polypeptide(L)'
;MAIVLIALAGLLSRPVAQSSQKKESMNLHATGEFDVTLKPQPASDPASPLARMSIDKQFHGDLEGTSEGEMLTASGSVKGSAGYVAMERVEGKLKGRAGSFVLQHNATMNRGVPELNIQVVPDSGTGQLEGLTGRMTITITAGKHFYDFEYTLAKKAD
;
A
#
# COMPACT_ATOMS: atom_id res chain seq x y z
N MET A 1 66.37 -38.55 -24.45
CA MET A 1 65.68 -37.40 -23.86
C MET A 1 64.25 -37.35 -24.44
N ALA A 2 63.23 -37.79 -23.66
CA ALA A 2 61.88 -37.82 -24.12
C ALA A 2 61.13 -36.63 -23.43
N ILE A 3 60.57 -35.73 -24.22
CA ILE A 3 59.79 -34.58 -23.75
C ILE A 3 58.35 -35.05 -23.62
N VAL A 4 57.81 -35.06 -22.38
CA VAL A 4 56.40 -35.32 -22.11
C VAL A 4 55.62 -34.02 -22.17
N LEU A 5 54.70 -33.88 -23.13
CA LEU A 5 53.72 -32.79 -23.21
C LEU A 5 52.54 -33.12 -22.33
N ILE A 6 52.34 -32.33 -21.29
CA ILE A 6 51.12 -32.37 -20.45
C ILE A 6 50.09 -31.43 -21.07
N ALA A 7 49.02 -32.00 -21.61
CA ALA A 7 47.85 -31.23 -22.08
C ALA A 7 46.96 -30.84 -20.91
N LEU A 8 46.85 -29.55 -20.61
CA LEU A 8 45.96 -29.00 -19.59
C LEU A 8 44.57 -28.83 -20.21
N ALA A 9 43.63 -29.73 -19.84
CA ALA A 9 42.22 -29.60 -20.23
C ALA A 9 41.55 -28.55 -19.36
N GLY A 10 41.28 -27.36 -19.90
CA GLY A 10 40.52 -26.31 -19.26
C GLY A 10 39.02 -26.66 -19.23
N LEU A 11 38.45 -26.87 -18.03
CA LEU A 11 37.00 -26.94 -17.84
C LEU A 11 36.41 -25.54 -18.03
N LEU A 12 35.76 -25.30 -19.17
CA LEU A 12 34.91 -24.13 -19.40
C LEU A 12 33.58 -24.34 -18.63
N SER A 13 33.48 -23.74 -17.47
CA SER A 13 32.20 -23.62 -16.74
C SER A 13 31.27 -22.66 -17.48
N ARG A 14 30.22 -23.19 -18.08
CA ARG A 14 29.11 -22.39 -18.66
C ARG A 14 28.35 -21.72 -17.57
N PRO A 15 28.10 -20.38 -17.62
CA PRO A 15 27.17 -19.74 -16.69
C PRO A 15 25.76 -20.26 -16.96
N VAL A 16 25.14 -20.84 -15.93
CA VAL A 16 23.70 -21.16 -15.95
C VAL A 16 22.94 -19.84 -15.93
N ALA A 17 22.34 -19.49 -17.05
CA ALA A 17 21.44 -18.35 -17.13
C ALA A 17 20.21 -18.65 -16.22
N GLN A 18 20.16 -18.00 -15.08
CA GLN A 18 18.97 -17.96 -14.24
C GLN A 18 17.89 -17.21 -14.99
N SER A 19 16.95 -17.94 -15.63
CA SER A 19 15.74 -17.35 -16.18
C SER A 19 14.91 -16.86 -15.01
N SER A 20 14.90 -15.54 -14.75
CA SER A 20 13.92 -14.93 -13.85
C SER A 20 12.55 -15.08 -14.52
N GLN A 21 11.80 -16.08 -14.11
CA GLN A 21 10.40 -16.19 -14.46
C GLN A 21 9.70 -14.94 -13.91
N LYS A 22 9.36 -14.01 -14.79
CA LYS A 22 8.49 -12.87 -14.49
C LYS A 22 7.15 -13.47 -14.09
N LYS A 23 6.88 -13.47 -12.77
CA LYS A 23 5.64 -13.96 -12.18
C LYS A 23 4.50 -13.11 -12.76
N GLU A 24 3.62 -13.68 -13.58
CA GLU A 24 2.44 -12.98 -14.09
C GLU A 24 1.58 -12.55 -12.91
N SER A 25 1.55 -11.28 -12.62
CA SER A 25 0.62 -10.68 -11.68
C SER A 25 -0.63 -10.25 -12.45
N MET A 26 -1.79 -10.80 -12.12
CA MET A 26 -3.06 -10.31 -12.65
C MET A 26 -3.46 -9.07 -11.87
N ASN A 27 -3.79 -7.98 -12.58
CA ASN A 27 -4.43 -6.83 -11.98
C ASN A 27 -5.85 -7.20 -11.58
N LEU A 28 -6.16 -7.07 -10.30
CA LEU A 28 -7.45 -7.36 -9.69
C LEU A 28 -8.06 -6.05 -9.21
N HIS A 29 -9.39 -6.01 -9.15
CA HIS A 29 -10.15 -4.88 -8.63
C HIS A 29 -11.03 -5.31 -7.47
N ALA A 30 -11.14 -4.42 -6.47
CA ALA A 30 -12.08 -4.55 -5.36
C ALA A 30 -12.74 -3.19 -5.12
N THR A 31 -14.06 -3.18 -5.00
CA THR A 31 -14.85 -1.97 -4.80
C THR A 31 -15.79 -2.11 -3.61
N GLY A 32 -16.19 -0.97 -3.05
CA GLY A 32 -17.14 -0.91 -1.96
C GLY A 32 -17.22 0.46 -1.32
N GLU A 33 -17.74 0.52 -0.12
CA GLU A 33 -17.85 1.75 0.67
C GLU A 33 -17.19 1.58 2.04
N PHE A 34 -16.96 2.68 2.76
CA PHE A 34 -16.51 2.64 4.14
C PHE A 34 -17.07 3.80 4.95
N ASP A 35 -17.29 3.52 6.22
CA ASP A 35 -17.49 4.53 7.23
C ASP A 35 -16.14 4.95 7.81
N VAL A 36 -16.00 6.24 8.16
CA VAL A 36 -14.75 6.76 8.73
C VAL A 36 -15.03 7.66 9.93
N THR A 37 -14.25 7.46 10.98
CA THR A 37 -14.21 8.34 12.15
C THR A 37 -12.79 8.91 12.29
N LEU A 38 -12.71 10.24 12.33
CA LEU A 38 -11.47 10.97 12.61
C LEU A 38 -11.56 11.64 13.97
N LYS A 39 -10.56 11.43 14.84
CA LYS A 39 -10.53 12.04 16.17
C LYS A 39 -9.23 12.82 16.34
N PRO A 40 -9.28 14.11 16.73
CA PRO A 40 -8.10 14.87 17.10
C PRO A 40 -7.31 14.18 18.21
N GLN A 41 -5.99 14.15 18.06
CA GLN A 41 -5.05 13.65 19.05
C GLN A 41 -4.23 14.79 19.64
N PRO A 42 -3.78 14.69 20.90
CA PRO A 42 -2.90 15.71 21.47
C PRO A 42 -1.67 15.96 20.58
N ALA A 43 -1.37 17.23 20.36
CA ALA A 43 -0.14 17.60 19.66
C ALA A 43 1.08 17.26 20.54
N SER A 44 2.15 16.78 19.90
CA SER A 44 3.43 16.54 20.61
C SER A 44 4.07 17.84 21.10
N ASP A 45 3.83 18.94 20.37
CA ASP A 45 4.22 20.31 20.69
C ASP A 45 3.02 21.23 20.41
N PRO A 46 2.47 21.93 21.44
CA PRO A 46 1.35 22.85 21.25
C PRO A 46 1.64 24.02 20.31
N ALA A 47 2.91 24.37 20.10
CA ALA A 47 3.33 25.41 19.15
C ALA A 47 3.50 24.89 17.72
N SER A 48 3.37 23.58 17.49
CA SER A 48 3.51 22.98 16.17
C SER A 48 2.36 23.41 15.24
N PRO A 49 2.65 23.76 13.97
CA PRO A 49 1.61 23.95 12.96
C PRO A 49 0.97 22.65 12.49
N LEU A 50 1.47 21.50 12.98
CA LEU A 50 0.98 20.18 12.60
C LEU A 50 -0.07 19.69 13.59
N ALA A 51 -1.16 19.12 13.08
CA ALA A 51 -2.18 18.47 13.88
C ALA A 51 -2.14 16.95 13.64
N ARG A 52 -2.47 16.18 14.69
CA ARG A 52 -2.58 14.71 14.64
C ARG A 52 -4.03 14.30 14.74
N MET A 53 -4.38 13.25 13.97
CA MET A 53 -5.71 12.63 13.99
C MET A 53 -5.54 11.12 14.06
N SER A 54 -6.40 10.41 14.80
CA SER A 54 -6.60 8.99 14.56
C SER A 54 -7.59 8.78 13.42
N ILE A 55 -7.45 7.66 12.74
CA ILE A 55 -8.32 7.21 11.66
C ILE A 55 -8.88 5.85 12.07
N ASP A 56 -10.18 5.71 12.12
CA ASP A 56 -10.87 4.43 12.31
C ASP A 56 -11.83 4.25 11.14
N LYS A 57 -11.77 3.12 10.42
CA LYS A 57 -12.71 2.81 9.33
C LYS A 57 -13.36 1.46 9.51
N GLN A 58 -14.57 1.36 8.97
CA GLN A 58 -15.27 0.12 8.72
C GLN A 58 -15.50 -0.02 7.22
N PHE A 59 -14.87 -1.01 6.60
CA PHE A 59 -15.02 -1.30 5.18
C PHE A 59 -16.14 -2.30 4.91
N HIS A 60 -16.83 -2.09 3.77
CA HIS A 60 -17.94 -2.92 3.28
C HIS A 60 -17.77 -3.20 1.79
N GLY A 61 -18.23 -4.35 1.32
CA GLY A 61 -18.14 -4.76 -0.09
C GLY A 61 -17.03 -5.80 -0.33
N ASP A 62 -16.23 -5.63 -1.38
CA ASP A 62 -15.15 -6.57 -1.72
C ASP A 62 -14.03 -6.64 -0.67
N LEU A 63 -13.84 -5.60 0.11
CA LEU A 63 -13.05 -5.54 1.33
C LEU A 63 -14.00 -5.43 2.52
N GLU A 64 -14.04 -6.45 3.36
CA GLU A 64 -14.79 -6.50 4.61
C GLU A 64 -13.82 -6.49 5.77
N GLY A 65 -13.88 -5.47 6.63
CA GLY A 65 -12.96 -5.38 7.76
C GLY A 65 -12.86 -3.98 8.35
N THR A 66 -11.90 -3.81 9.22
CA THR A 66 -11.65 -2.54 9.92
C THR A 66 -10.27 -2.02 9.58
N SER A 67 -10.05 -0.74 9.83
CA SER A 67 -8.70 -0.19 9.86
C SER A 67 -8.52 0.79 11.00
N GLU A 68 -7.29 0.88 11.47
CA GLU A 68 -6.81 1.86 12.43
C GLU A 68 -5.57 2.53 11.88
N GLY A 69 -5.46 3.85 12.08
CA GLY A 69 -4.34 4.61 11.57
C GLY A 69 -4.14 5.95 12.24
N GLU A 70 -3.04 6.59 11.87
CA GLU A 70 -2.71 7.94 12.30
C GLU A 70 -2.42 8.84 11.10
N MET A 71 -2.89 10.07 11.20
CA MET A 71 -2.71 11.12 10.20
C MET A 71 -2.02 12.32 10.83
N LEU A 72 -1.03 12.85 10.13
CA LEU A 72 -0.39 14.13 10.42
C LEU A 72 -0.81 15.11 9.33
N THR A 73 -1.40 16.24 9.73
CA THR A 73 -1.97 17.24 8.83
C THR A 73 -1.45 18.62 9.10
N ALA A 74 -1.39 19.46 8.09
CA ALA A 74 -1.08 20.88 8.18
C ALA A 74 -2.04 21.68 7.29
N SER A 75 -2.47 22.85 7.79
CA SER A 75 -3.25 23.80 7.01
C SER A 75 -2.35 24.97 6.58
N GLY A 76 -2.49 25.37 5.32
CA GLY A 76 -1.84 26.57 4.81
C GLY A 76 -2.58 27.87 5.25
N SER A 77 -1.93 29.02 5.05
CA SER A 77 -2.53 30.34 5.30
C SER A 77 -3.62 30.72 4.27
N VAL A 78 -3.64 30.05 3.12
CA VAL A 78 -4.63 30.27 2.06
C VAL A 78 -5.81 29.32 2.27
N LYS A 79 -7.02 29.84 2.26
CA LYS A 79 -8.25 29.05 2.40
C LYS A 79 -8.30 27.92 1.38
N GLY A 80 -8.59 26.70 1.84
CA GLY A 80 -8.65 25.51 0.98
C GLY A 80 -7.28 24.94 0.62
N SER A 81 -6.19 25.38 1.26
CA SER A 81 -4.85 24.80 1.10
C SER A 81 -4.45 24.05 2.35
N ALA A 82 -4.15 22.77 2.21
CA ALA A 82 -3.79 21.85 3.29
C ALA A 82 -3.00 20.66 2.73
N GLY A 83 -2.39 19.88 3.61
CA GLY A 83 -1.79 18.61 3.26
C GLY A 83 -1.84 17.64 4.43
N TYR A 84 -1.78 16.32 4.13
CA TYR A 84 -1.64 15.31 5.15
C TYR A 84 -0.86 14.09 4.64
N VAL A 85 -0.30 13.36 5.59
CA VAL A 85 0.20 12.00 5.41
C VAL A 85 -0.44 11.10 6.44
N ALA A 86 -0.69 9.82 6.08
CA ALA A 86 -1.23 8.85 7.02
C ALA A 86 -0.70 7.44 6.76
N MET A 87 -0.66 6.66 7.84
CA MET A 87 -0.44 5.21 7.81
C MET A 87 -1.65 4.55 8.43
N GLU A 88 -2.22 3.55 7.76
CA GLU A 88 -3.46 2.90 8.13
C GLU A 88 -3.30 1.39 7.99
N ARG A 89 -3.44 0.64 9.10
CA ARG A 89 -3.43 -0.82 9.09
C ARG A 89 -4.85 -1.33 8.89
N VAL A 90 -5.04 -2.04 7.80
CA VAL A 90 -6.30 -2.71 7.46
C VAL A 90 -6.24 -4.16 7.91
N GLU A 91 -7.31 -4.66 8.51
CA GLU A 91 -7.48 -6.07 8.90
C GLU A 91 -8.86 -6.56 8.49
N GLY A 92 -8.91 -7.69 7.76
CA GLY A 92 -10.17 -8.21 7.27
C GLY A 92 -10.05 -9.23 6.15
N LYS A 93 -11.02 -9.19 5.23
CA LYS A 93 -11.07 -10.08 4.07
C LYS A 93 -11.17 -9.28 2.78
N LEU A 94 -10.22 -9.46 1.88
CA LEU A 94 -10.25 -8.91 0.53
C LEU A 94 -10.71 -10.00 -0.44
N LYS A 95 -11.93 -9.88 -0.97
CA LYS A 95 -12.58 -10.94 -1.79
C LYS A 95 -12.45 -12.32 -1.17
N GLY A 96 -12.79 -12.41 0.13
CA GLY A 96 -12.77 -13.65 0.91
C GLY A 96 -11.40 -14.09 1.43
N ARG A 97 -10.30 -13.43 1.05
CA ARG A 97 -8.94 -13.74 1.54
C ARG A 97 -8.65 -12.97 2.83
N ALA A 98 -8.46 -13.69 3.92
CA ALA A 98 -8.21 -13.12 5.24
C ALA A 98 -6.74 -12.71 5.42
N GLY A 99 -6.53 -11.56 6.06
CA GLY A 99 -5.21 -11.04 6.39
C GLY A 99 -5.26 -9.57 6.78
N SER A 100 -4.08 -8.97 6.83
CA SER A 100 -3.93 -7.53 7.05
C SER A 100 -2.92 -6.95 6.08
N PHE A 101 -2.94 -5.64 5.89
CA PHE A 101 -1.96 -4.88 5.13
C PHE A 101 -1.94 -3.42 5.60
N VAL A 102 -0.96 -2.66 5.17
CA VAL A 102 -0.84 -1.24 5.51
C VAL A 102 -1.02 -0.40 4.26
N LEU A 103 -1.84 0.64 4.37
CA LEU A 103 -1.99 1.70 3.39
C LEU A 103 -1.20 2.93 3.83
N GLN A 104 -0.45 3.51 2.90
CA GLN A 104 0.17 4.81 3.03
C GLN A 104 -0.62 5.81 2.21
N HIS A 105 -0.99 6.93 2.85
CA HIS A 105 -1.68 8.05 2.20
C HIS A 105 -0.76 9.26 2.15
N ASN A 106 -0.78 9.98 1.04
CA ASN A 106 -0.37 11.36 0.99
C ASN A 106 -1.38 12.17 0.18
N ALA A 107 -1.72 13.33 0.67
CA ALA A 107 -2.67 14.21 0.00
C ALA A 107 -2.29 15.67 0.16
N THR A 108 -2.63 16.43 -0.87
CA THR A 108 -2.62 17.88 -0.82
C THR A 108 -3.98 18.41 -1.27
N MET A 109 -4.31 19.60 -0.79
CA MET A 109 -5.39 20.41 -1.32
C MET A 109 -4.83 21.79 -1.65
N ASN A 110 -4.88 22.17 -2.90
CA ASN A 110 -4.41 23.46 -3.37
C ASN A 110 -5.62 24.33 -3.76
N ARG A 111 -5.99 25.25 -2.87
CA ARG A 111 -7.16 26.15 -3.08
C ARG A 111 -8.44 25.39 -3.43
N GLY A 112 -8.68 24.28 -2.76
CA GLY A 112 -9.86 23.44 -2.96
C GLY A 112 -9.71 22.35 -4.02
N VAL A 113 -8.59 22.29 -4.75
CA VAL A 113 -8.29 21.20 -5.71
C VAL A 113 -7.55 20.08 -4.97
N PRO A 114 -8.14 18.87 -4.81
CA PRO A 114 -7.52 17.77 -4.11
C PRO A 114 -6.57 16.97 -5.00
N GLU A 115 -5.50 16.45 -4.40
CA GLU A 115 -4.64 15.41 -4.94
C GLU A 115 -4.43 14.36 -3.85
N LEU A 116 -4.77 13.10 -4.12
CA LEU A 116 -4.69 12.00 -3.16
C LEU A 116 -4.01 10.80 -3.79
N ASN A 117 -2.99 10.29 -3.12
CA ASN A 117 -2.35 9.03 -3.46
C ASN A 117 -2.41 8.08 -2.26
N ILE A 118 -2.96 6.88 -2.50
CA ILE A 118 -3.03 5.80 -1.52
C ILE A 118 -2.42 4.56 -2.13
N GLN A 119 -1.47 3.96 -1.43
CA GLN A 119 -0.79 2.75 -1.90
C GLN A 119 -0.54 1.77 -0.76
N VAL A 120 -0.49 0.49 -1.11
CA VAL A 120 -0.08 -0.56 -0.17
C VAL A 120 1.41 -0.40 0.12
N VAL A 121 1.77 -0.43 1.41
CA VAL A 121 3.18 -0.45 1.83
C VAL A 121 3.80 -1.78 1.39
N PRO A 122 4.93 -1.79 0.69
CA PRO A 122 5.58 -3.03 0.27
C PRO A 122 5.76 -4.01 1.42
N ASP A 123 5.47 -5.28 1.16
CA ASP A 123 5.62 -6.41 2.08
C ASP A 123 4.83 -6.32 3.40
N SER A 124 3.84 -5.43 3.47
CA SER A 124 2.97 -5.28 4.65
C SER A 124 1.82 -6.29 4.71
N GLY A 125 1.57 -7.02 3.62
CA GLY A 125 0.52 -8.02 3.55
C GLY A 125 0.81 -9.23 4.45
N THR A 126 -0.23 -9.75 5.14
CA THR A 126 -0.13 -10.93 6.00
C THR A 126 -1.20 -11.98 5.65
N GLY A 127 -1.02 -13.20 6.14
CA GLY A 127 -1.99 -14.28 5.94
C GLY A 127 -2.17 -14.60 4.46
N GLN A 128 -3.43 -14.58 3.98
CA GLN A 128 -3.73 -14.82 2.57
C GLN A 128 -3.50 -13.57 1.69
N LEU A 129 -3.09 -12.44 2.29
CA LEU A 129 -2.74 -11.19 1.61
C LEU A 129 -1.22 -10.96 1.54
N GLU A 130 -0.41 -11.96 1.86
CA GLU A 130 1.05 -11.89 1.70
C GLU A 130 1.43 -11.60 0.24
N GLY A 131 2.31 -10.61 0.03
CA GLY A 131 2.72 -10.14 -1.29
C GLY A 131 1.69 -9.26 -2.01
N LEU A 132 0.67 -8.76 -1.27
CA LEU A 132 -0.27 -7.76 -1.78
C LEU A 132 0.46 -6.47 -2.16
N THR A 133 0.17 -5.97 -3.36
CA THR A 133 0.54 -4.62 -3.78
C THR A 133 -0.68 -3.95 -4.42
N GLY A 134 -0.74 -2.63 -4.42
CA GLY A 134 -1.87 -1.96 -5.07
C GLY A 134 -2.00 -0.49 -4.73
N ARG A 135 -3.01 0.12 -5.34
CA ARG A 135 -3.40 1.52 -5.14
C ARG A 135 -4.89 1.63 -4.96
N MET A 136 -5.30 2.51 -4.05
CA MET A 136 -6.71 2.75 -3.77
C MET A 136 -7.06 4.18 -4.16
N THR A 137 -8.19 4.37 -4.81
CA THR A 137 -8.83 5.66 -5.01
C THR A 137 -10.05 5.78 -4.13
N ILE A 138 -10.37 6.99 -3.70
CA ILE A 138 -11.56 7.29 -2.88
C ILE A 138 -12.38 8.33 -3.60
N THR A 139 -13.68 8.07 -3.69
CA THR A 139 -14.68 9.03 -4.19
C THR A 139 -15.67 9.31 -3.08
N ILE A 140 -15.99 10.59 -2.87
CA ILE A 140 -16.99 11.02 -1.89
C ILE A 140 -18.21 11.52 -2.65
N THR A 141 -19.36 10.88 -2.44
CA THR A 141 -20.61 11.24 -3.10
C THR A 141 -21.73 11.26 -2.05
N ALA A 142 -22.45 12.38 -1.96
CA ALA A 142 -23.54 12.57 -1.00
C ALA A 142 -23.15 12.23 0.46
N GLY A 143 -21.92 12.53 0.87
CA GLY A 143 -21.38 12.25 2.20
C GLY A 143 -20.94 10.81 2.45
N LYS A 144 -21.08 9.91 1.49
CA LYS A 144 -20.60 8.54 1.54
C LYS A 144 -19.23 8.41 0.87
N HIS A 145 -18.38 7.54 1.43
CA HIS A 145 -17.06 7.25 0.93
C HIS A 145 -17.07 5.93 0.17
N PHE A 146 -16.63 5.94 -1.08
CA PHE A 146 -16.47 4.76 -1.93
C PHE A 146 -15.00 4.56 -2.23
N TYR A 147 -14.55 3.31 -2.29
CA TYR A 147 -13.20 2.96 -2.73
C TYR A 147 -13.22 2.14 -4.01
N ASP A 148 -12.17 2.31 -4.82
CA ASP A 148 -11.78 1.42 -5.90
C ASP A 148 -10.31 1.07 -5.65
N PHE A 149 -10.04 -0.22 -5.48
CA PHE A 149 -8.75 -0.77 -5.12
C PHE A 149 -8.22 -1.66 -6.24
N GLU A 150 -7.28 -1.12 -7.01
CA GLU A 150 -6.49 -1.90 -7.97
C GLU A 150 -5.34 -2.58 -7.24
N TYR A 151 -5.27 -3.91 -7.34
CA TYR A 151 -4.25 -4.65 -6.61
C TYR A 151 -3.73 -5.86 -7.37
N THR A 152 -2.55 -6.33 -6.98
CA THR A 152 -2.02 -7.63 -7.38
C THR A 152 -1.74 -8.46 -6.14
N LEU A 153 -1.88 -9.77 -6.26
CA LEU A 153 -1.53 -10.71 -5.22
C LEU A 153 -0.62 -11.79 -5.80
N ALA A 154 0.51 -12.00 -5.18
CA ALA A 154 1.43 -13.04 -5.61
C ALA A 154 0.73 -14.42 -5.49
N LYS A 155 0.69 -15.22 -6.58
CA LYS A 155 0.27 -16.62 -6.48
C LYS A 155 1.24 -17.32 -5.51
N LYS A 156 0.72 -17.97 -4.46
CA LYS A 156 1.53 -18.88 -3.65
C LYS A 156 2.05 -19.96 -4.60
N ALA A 157 3.37 -20.21 -4.60
CA ALA A 157 3.91 -21.41 -5.22
C ALA A 157 3.40 -22.60 -4.39
N ASP A 158 2.77 -23.55 -5.06
CA ASP A 158 2.37 -24.85 -4.50
C ASP A 158 3.60 -25.66 -4.14
#